data_1df9f9d1048f1131abdbac1f08113f68
#
_entry.id   1df9f9d1048f1131abdbac1f08113f68
#
_cell.length_a   1.000
_cell.length_b   1.000
_cell.length_c   1.000
_cell.angle_alpha   90.00
_cell.angle_beta   90.00
_cell.angle_gamma   90.00
#
_symmetry.space_group_name_H-M   'P 1'
#
loop_
_entity.id
_entity.type
_entity.pdbx_description
1 polymer ?
#
loop_
_entity_poly.entity_id
_entity_poly.type
_entity_poly.pdbx_seq_one_letter_code
_entity_poly.pdbx_strand_id
1 'polypeptide(L)'
;IVRHGWMVWAFAVFGLLLTFIPGVGVKVGGAQRWIPLAFGFRFEPCELMKVSLPLLCASFISQPDDQWGKWTWPIRGAVTLIPIGLLLLQPDFGSFTICLMVLGTILFVCGLKWRYIITALVVAMPSFYFLVMNVPYRRARVLAFLDPFKNAETSGFQLIQSMISFHSGG
;
A
#
# COMPACT_ATOMS: atom_id res chain seq x y z
N ILE A 1 -18.42 -9.57 -11.04
CA ILE A 1 -17.10 -9.19 -10.52
C ILE A 1 -17.27 -8.39 -9.23
N VAL A 2 -18.04 -7.30 -9.23
CA VAL A 2 -18.24 -6.44 -8.03
C VAL A 2 -18.78 -7.20 -6.83
N ARG A 3 -19.74 -8.12 -7.01
CA ARG A 3 -20.33 -8.92 -5.93
C ARG A 3 -19.33 -9.80 -5.17
N HIS A 4 -18.21 -10.14 -5.77
CA HIS A 4 -17.18 -11.02 -5.20
C HIS A 4 -15.88 -10.28 -4.86
N GLY A 5 -15.87 -8.94 -4.94
CA GLY A 5 -14.67 -8.13 -4.66
C GLY A 5 -14.09 -8.36 -3.26
N TRP A 6 -14.96 -8.61 -2.27
CA TRP A 6 -14.55 -8.93 -0.91
C TRP A 6 -13.78 -10.25 -0.81
N MET A 7 -14.05 -11.25 -1.69
CA MET A 7 -13.33 -12.53 -1.69
C MET A 7 -11.88 -12.35 -2.16
N VAL A 8 -11.67 -11.54 -3.21
CA VAL A 8 -10.34 -11.24 -3.72
C VAL A 8 -9.54 -10.47 -2.67
N TRP A 9 -10.19 -9.51 -2.00
CA TRP A 9 -9.59 -8.78 -0.88
C TRP A 9 -9.24 -9.72 0.29
N ALA A 10 -10.17 -10.58 0.71
CA ALA A 10 -9.91 -11.54 1.78
C ALA A 10 -8.75 -12.47 1.46
N PHE A 11 -8.64 -12.93 0.20
CA PHE A 11 -7.51 -13.73 -0.25
C PHE A 11 -6.18 -12.95 -0.21
N ALA A 12 -6.18 -11.70 -0.64
CA ALA A 12 -5.01 -10.82 -0.55
C ALA A 12 -4.57 -10.59 0.90
N VAL A 13 -5.53 -10.31 1.80
CA VAL A 13 -5.28 -10.13 3.24
C VAL A 13 -4.77 -11.42 3.87
N PHE A 14 -5.33 -12.56 3.52
CA PHE A 14 -4.84 -13.86 3.97
C PHE A 14 -3.38 -14.09 3.54
N GLY A 15 -3.05 -13.83 2.28
CA GLY A 15 -1.68 -13.86 1.79
C GLY A 15 -0.76 -12.90 2.55
N LEU A 16 -1.25 -11.69 2.86
CA LEU A 16 -0.50 -10.73 3.67
C LEU A 16 -0.19 -11.28 5.06
N LEU A 17 -1.17 -11.88 5.73
CA LEU A 17 -0.99 -12.48 7.05
C LEU A 17 -0.02 -13.67 7.03
N LEU A 18 -0.02 -14.48 5.97
CA LEU A 18 0.92 -15.58 5.79
C LEU A 18 2.39 -15.11 5.77
N THR A 19 2.66 -13.91 5.26
CA THR A 19 4.04 -13.40 5.24
C THR A 19 4.59 -13.11 6.63
N PHE A 20 3.75 -12.93 7.65
CA PHE A 20 4.20 -12.73 9.05
C PHE A 20 4.61 -14.05 9.72
N ILE A 21 4.23 -15.21 9.14
CA ILE A 21 4.56 -16.51 9.71
C ILE A 21 6.05 -16.82 9.44
N PRO A 22 6.86 -17.10 10.48
CA PRO A 22 8.24 -17.51 10.30
C PRO A 22 8.34 -18.76 9.42
N GLY A 23 9.23 -18.73 8.42
CA GLY A 23 9.40 -19.85 7.48
C GLY A 23 8.52 -19.80 6.23
N VAL A 24 7.44 -19.00 6.21
CA VAL A 24 6.60 -18.79 5.02
C VAL A 24 7.04 -17.55 4.26
N GLY A 25 7.21 -16.43 4.98
CA GLY A 25 7.65 -15.17 4.36
C GLY A 25 9.16 -15.10 4.19
N VAL A 26 9.62 -14.70 3.00
CA VAL A 26 11.04 -14.44 2.72
C VAL A 26 11.38 -12.98 2.91
N LYS A 27 12.46 -12.73 3.65
CA LYS A 27 12.96 -11.39 3.90
C LYS A 27 13.90 -10.96 2.77
N VAL A 28 13.52 -9.91 2.04
CA VAL A 28 14.31 -9.33 0.97
C VAL A 28 14.40 -7.82 1.18
N GLY A 29 15.62 -7.28 1.16
CA GLY A 29 15.84 -5.83 1.33
C GLY A 29 15.34 -5.28 2.68
N GLY A 30 15.33 -6.11 3.74
CA GLY A 30 14.88 -5.71 5.08
C GLY A 30 13.38 -5.85 5.34
N ALA A 31 12.58 -6.15 4.33
CA ALA A 31 11.13 -6.36 4.45
C ALA A 31 10.74 -7.83 4.18
N GLN A 32 9.82 -8.36 4.99
CA GLN A 32 9.31 -9.74 4.86
C GLN A 32 7.95 -9.70 4.18
N ARG A 33 7.95 -9.63 2.83
CA ARG A 33 6.75 -9.38 2.04
C ARG A 33 6.52 -10.37 0.90
N TRP A 34 7.46 -11.31 0.71
CA TRP A 34 7.43 -12.27 -0.39
C TRP A 34 7.09 -13.65 0.12
N ILE A 35 6.22 -14.36 -0.60
CA ILE A 35 5.94 -15.79 -0.41
C ILE A 35 6.64 -16.53 -1.55
N PRO A 36 7.58 -17.46 -1.23
CA PRO A 36 8.24 -18.25 -2.25
C PRO A 36 7.22 -19.23 -2.85
N LEU A 37 7.18 -19.31 -4.16
CA LEU A 37 6.40 -20.28 -4.92
C LEU A 37 7.35 -21.30 -5.58
N ALA A 38 6.76 -22.36 -6.16
CA ALA A 38 7.50 -23.32 -6.94
C ALA A 38 8.26 -22.65 -8.11
N PHE A 39 9.32 -23.28 -8.58
CA PHE A 39 10.15 -22.84 -9.72
C PHE A 39 10.84 -21.47 -9.54
N GLY A 40 11.08 -21.04 -8.29
CA GLY A 40 11.79 -19.77 -8.01
C GLY A 40 10.94 -18.51 -8.13
N PHE A 41 9.66 -18.63 -8.43
CA PHE A 41 8.74 -17.50 -8.41
C PHE A 41 8.50 -17.02 -6.98
N ARG A 42 8.21 -15.71 -6.85
CA ARG A 42 7.86 -15.09 -5.58
C ARG A 42 6.55 -14.33 -5.74
N PHE A 43 5.64 -14.54 -4.83
CA PHE A 43 4.36 -13.85 -4.80
C PHE A 43 4.38 -12.75 -3.73
N GLU A 44 3.95 -11.56 -4.10
CA GLU A 44 3.84 -10.41 -3.21
C GLU A 44 2.35 -10.09 -2.97
N PRO A 45 1.78 -10.46 -1.82
CA PRO A 45 0.35 -10.29 -1.56
C PRO A 45 -0.13 -8.84 -1.60
N CYS A 46 0.72 -7.86 -1.29
CA CYS A 46 0.36 -6.44 -1.34
C CYS A 46 0.06 -5.97 -2.77
N GLU A 47 0.63 -6.60 -3.82
CA GLU A 47 0.27 -6.30 -5.21
C GLU A 47 -1.20 -6.66 -5.48
N LEU A 48 -1.64 -7.81 -4.97
CA LEU A 48 -3.04 -8.22 -5.09
C LEU A 48 -3.96 -7.31 -4.26
N MET A 49 -3.51 -6.81 -3.10
CA MET A 49 -4.27 -5.84 -2.30
C MET A 49 -4.53 -4.55 -3.08
N LYS A 50 -3.55 -4.02 -3.78
CA LYS A 50 -3.69 -2.79 -4.59
C LYS A 50 -4.77 -2.93 -5.68
N VAL A 51 -4.85 -4.11 -6.30
CA VAL A 51 -5.85 -4.41 -7.33
C VAL A 51 -7.22 -4.74 -6.73
N SER A 52 -7.26 -5.44 -5.61
CA SER A 52 -8.52 -5.86 -4.97
C SER A 52 -9.22 -4.74 -4.18
N LEU A 53 -8.49 -3.70 -3.77
CA LEU A 53 -9.03 -2.57 -3.02
C LEU A 53 -10.16 -1.83 -3.76
N PRO A 54 -10.03 -1.47 -5.06
CA PRO A 54 -11.14 -0.91 -5.82
C PRO A 54 -12.36 -1.84 -5.91
N LEU A 55 -12.12 -3.14 -6.05
CA LEU A 55 -13.21 -4.13 -6.11
C LEU A 55 -13.95 -4.26 -4.78
N LEU A 56 -13.22 -4.22 -3.66
CA LEU A 56 -13.80 -4.18 -2.33
C LEU A 56 -14.66 -2.93 -2.14
N CYS A 57 -14.12 -1.76 -2.43
CA CYS A 57 -14.85 -0.49 -2.31
C CYS A 57 -16.10 -0.47 -3.20
N ALA A 58 -16.00 -0.93 -4.44
CA ALA A 58 -17.14 -1.05 -5.34
C ALA A 58 -18.20 -2.01 -4.79
N SER A 59 -17.79 -3.12 -4.16
CA SER A 59 -18.74 -4.05 -3.54
C SER A 59 -19.47 -3.42 -2.35
N PHE A 60 -18.79 -2.60 -1.56
CA PHE A 60 -19.40 -1.89 -0.44
C PHE A 60 -20.40 -0.81 -0.89
N ILE A 61 -20.08 -0.09 -1.96
CA ILE A 61 -20.96 0.93 -2.52
C ILE A 61 -22.22 0.33 -3.14
N SER A 62 -22.11 -0.89 -3.71
CA SER A 62 -23.22 -1.59 -4.35
C SER A 62 -24.16 -2.29 -3.36
N GLN A 63 -23.82 -2.38 -2.08
CA GLN A 63 -24.63 -3.04 -1.05
C GLN A 63 -25.43 -2.02 -0.25
N PRO A 64 -26.71 -2.32 0.06
CA PRO A 64 -27.51 -1.44 0.91
C PRO A 64 -26.88 -1.28 2.31
N ASP A 65 -27.08 -0.10 2.90
CA ASP A 65 -26.48 0.28 4.19
C ASP A 65 -27.10 -0.47 5.39
N ASP A 66 -28.19 -1.18 5.18
CA ASP A 66 -29.05 -1.71 6.28
C ASP A 66 -28.56 -3.02 6.89
N GLN A 67 -27.55 -3.68 6.29
CA GLN A 67 -27.17 -5.04 6.71
C GLN A 67 -26.65 -5.11 8.16
N TRP A 68 -26.03 -4.03 8.67
CA TRP A 68 -25.35 -4.01 9.97
C TRP A 68 -25.73 -2.78 10.79
N GLY A 69 -26.73 -2.02 10.37
CA GLY A 69 -27.22 -0.82 11.02
C GLY A 69 -26.12 0.24 11.21
N LYS A 70 -26.05 0.83 12.38
CA LYS A 70 -25.05 1.87 12.71
C LYS A 70 -23.57 1.39 12.63
N TRP A 71 -23.32 0.09 12.60
CA TRP A 71 -21.98 -0.51 12.54
C TRP A 71 -21.48 -0.73 11.12
N THR A 72 -22.31 -0.54 10.10
CA THR A 72 -21.93 -0.76 8.68
C THR A 72 -20.68 0.00 8.28
N TRP A 73 -20.64 1.30 8.50
CA TRP A 73 -19.51 2.14 8.13
C TRP A 73 -18.24 1.88 8.95
N PRO A 74 -18.30 1.76 10.29
CA PRO A 74 -17.11 1.38 11.07
C PRO A 74 -16.52 0.03 10.64
N ILE A 75 -17.33 -0.97 10.36
CA ILE A 75 -16.85 -2.29 9.93
C ILE A 75 -16.22 -2.23 8.55
N ARG A 76 -16.87 -1.58 7.57
CA ARG A 76 -16.32 -1.38 6.23
C ARG A 76 -14.98 -0.64 6.31
N GLY A 77 -14.90 0.39 7.15
CA GLY A 77 -13.66 1.11 7.41
C GLY A 77 -12.56 0.22 8.02
N ALA A 78 -12.89 -0.57 9.03
CA ALA A 78 -11.94 -1.48 9.67
C ALA A 78 -11.43 -2.56 8.70
N VAL A 79 -12.32 -3.20 7.95
CA VAL A 79 -11.96 -4.21 6.95
C VAL A 79 -11.03 -3.66 5.87
N THR A 80 -11.16 -2.38 5.54
CA THR A 80 -10.31 -1.72 4.54
C THR A 80 -8.99 -1.23 5.14
N LEU A 81 -9.05 -0.51 6.26
CA LEU A 81 -7.87 0.22 6.80
C LEU A 81 -6.93 -0.65 7.62
N ILE A 82 -7.44 -1.66 8.36
CA ILE A 82 -6.59 -2.52 9.18
C ILE A 82 -5.56 -3.27 8.33
N PRO A 83 -5.95 -3.95 7.23
CA PRO A 83 -4.97 -4.63 6.38
C PRO A 83 -3.98 -3.68 5.71
N ILE A 84 -4.42 -2.48 5.31
CA ILE A 84 -3.53 -1.44 4.79
C ILE A 84 -2.51 -1.03 5.86
N GLY A 85 -2.95 -0.85 7.12
CA GLY A 85 -2.07 -0.55 8.25
C GLY A 85 -1.05 -1.64 8.53
N LEU A 86 -1.37 -2.92 8.31
CA LEU A 86 -0.43 -4.03 8.48
C LEU A 86 0.79 -3.95 7.54
N LEU A 87 0.67 -3.27 6.40
CA LEU A 87 1.81 -3.03 5.50
C LEU A 87 2.93 -2.22 6.17
N LEU A 88 2.61 -1.37 7.15
CA LEU A 88 3.62 -0.64 7.94
C LEU A 88 4.43 -1.58 8.83
N LEU A 89 3.83 -2.68 9.31
CA LEU A 89 4.51 -3.71 10.11
C LEU A 89 5.43 -4.57 9.25
N GLN A 90 5.17 -4.67 7.94
CA GLN A 90 6.04 -5.33 6.97
C GLN A 90 7.20 -4.45 6.46
N PRO A 91 7.50 -3.30 7.05
CA PRO A 91 8.17 -2.10 6.53
C PRO A 91 7.94 -1.81 5.02
N ASP A 92 6.73 -2.08 4.52
CA ASP A 92 6.36 -1.78 3.13
C ASP A 92 5.61 -0.45 3.02
N PHE A 93 6.36 0.62 3.21
CA PHE A 93 5.83 1.96 3.16
C PHE A 93 5.34 2.37 1.75
N GLY A 94 5.96 1.83 0.70
CA GLY A 94 5.56 2.09 -0.69
C GLY A 94 4.14 1.60 -0.98
N SER A 95 3.88 0.32 -0.72
CA SER A 95 2.55 -0.27 -0.93
C SER A 95 1.49 0.33 -0.02
N PHE A 96 1.84 0.66 1.24
CA PHE A 96 0.97 1.40 2.15
C PHE A 96 0.52 2.74 1.54
N THR A 97 1.46 3.54 1.04
CA THR A 97 1.16 4.84 0.43
C THR A 97 0.29 4.70 -0.82
N ILE A 98 0.61 3.75 -1.69
CA ILE A 98 -0.18 3.48 -2.91
C ILE A 98 -1.60 3.08 -2.54
N CYS A 99 -1.80 2.17 -1.58
CA CYS A 99 -3.14 1.78 -1.13
C CYS A 99 -3.93 2.96 -0.56
N LEU A 100 -3.30 3.84 0.21
CA LEU A 100 -3.96 5.06 0.71
C LEU A 100 -4.34 6.02 -0.42
N MET A 101 -3.47 6.21 -1.42
CA MET A 101 -3.76 7.05 -2.58
C MET A 101 -4.93 6.47 -3.39
N VAL A 102 -4.94 5.17 -3.65
CA VAL A 102 -6.04 4.48 -4.34
C VAL A 102 -7.34 4.65 -3.57
N LEU A 103 -7.33 4.40 -2.25
CA LEU A 103 -8.51 4.57 -1.40
C LEU A 103 -8.99 6.02 -1.41
N GLY A 104 -8.09 6.99 -1.27
CA GLY A 104 -8.41 8.43 -1.32
C GLY A 104 -9.05 8.83 -2.65
N THR A 105 -8.51 8.33 -3.77
CA THR A 105 -9.07 8.57 -5.10
C THR A 105 -10.49 8.01 -5.24
N ILE A 106 -10.72 6.78 -4.76
CA ILE A 106 -12.04 6.15 -4.80
C ILE A 106 -13.03 6.97 -3.97
N LEU A 107 -12.67 7.34 -2.74
CA LEU A 107 -13.53 8.13 -1.86
C LEU A 107 -13.85 9.51 -2.47
N PHE A 108 -12.86 10.12 -3.12
CA PHE A 108 -13.06 11.38 -3.84
C PHE A 108 -14.07 11.24 -4.98
N VAL A 109 -13.90 10.22 -5.84
CA VAL A 109 -14.83 9.94 -6.95
C VAL A 109 -16.24 9.61 -6.44
N CYS A 110 -16.35 8.95 -5.28
CA CYS A 110 -17.62 8.67 -4.60
C CYS A 110 -18.27 9.89 -3.95
N GLY A 111 -17.70 11.08 -4.12
CA GLY A 111 -18.29 12.32 -3.64
C GLY A 111 -17.97 12.67 -2.19
N LEU A 112 -16.88 12.14 -1.62
CA LEU A 112 -16.42 12.56 -0.30
C LEU A 112 -16.16 14.07 -0.30
N LYS A 113 -16.74 14.78 0.68
CA LYS A 113 -16.61 16.24 0.78
C LYS A 113 -15.14 16.66 0.96
N TRP A 114 -14.71 17.67 0.24
CA TRP A 114 -13.34 18.21 0.27
C TRP A 114 -12.78 18.44 1.67
N ARG A 115 -13.62 18.85 2.62
CA ARG A 115 -13.21 19.07 4.01
C ARG A 115 -12.57 17.82 4.64
N TYR A 116 -13.09 16.62 4.35
CA TYR A 116 -12.53 15.37 4.90
C TYR A 116 -11.21 15.01 4.24
N ILE A 117 -11.07 15.27 2.93
CA ILE A 117 -9.82 15.05 2.20
C ILE A 117 -8.75 16.00 2.73
N ILE A 118 -9.05 17.28 2.89
CA ILE A 118 -8.13 18.29 3.45
C ILE A 118 -7.73 17.91 4.88
N THR A 119 -8.70 17.54 5.72
CA THR A 119 -8.41 17.11 7.10
C THR A 119 -7.49 15.88 7.12
N ALA A 120 -7.77 14.89 6.26
CA ALA A 120 -6.92 13.70 6.14
C ALA A 120 -5.49 14.06 5.69
N LEU A 121 -5.33 14.96 4.73
CA LEU A 121 -4.02 15.44 4.27
C LEU A 121 -3.27 16.21 5.36
N VAL A 122 -3.95 17.09 6.09
CA VAL A 122 -3.35 17.86 7.20
C VAL A 122 -2.82 16.93 8.31
N VAL A 123 -3.53 15.83 8.60
CA VAL A 123 -3.09 14.83 9.57
C VAL A 123 -2.03 13.89 8.97
N ALA A 124 -2.19 13.52 7.71
CA ALA A 124 -1.27 12.59 7.04
C ALA A 124 0.12 13.19 6.81
N MET A 125 0.24 14.49 6.47
CA MET A 125 1.53 15.13 6.20
C MET A 125 2.52 15.07 7.38
N PRO A 126 2.17 15.49 8.60
CA PRO A 126 3.06 15.34 9.75
C PRO A 126 3.35 13.87 10.07
N SER A 127 2.33 12.99 10.00
CA SER A 127 2.48 11.57 10.23
C SER A 127 3.46 10.94 9.21
N PHE A 128 3.34 11.30 7.94
CA PHE A 128 4.25 10.90 6.88
C PHE A 128 5.68 11.36 7.16
N TYR A 129 5.85 12.62 7.54
CA TYR A 129 7.16 13.15 7.91
C TYR A 129 7.81 12.33 9.02
N PHE A 130 7.08 12.07 10.12
CA PHE A 130 7.59 11.25 11.21
C PHE A 130 7.90 9.81 10.79
N LEU A 131 7.02 9.17 10.02
CA LEU A 131 7.19 7.80 9.53
C LEU A 131 8.38 7.65 8.58
N VAL A 132 8.73 8.69 7.84
CA VAL A 132 9.83 8.68 6.88
C VAL A 132 11.14 9.08 7.55
N MET A 133 11.16 10.20 8.28
CA MET A 133 12.39 10.79 8.79
C MET A 133 13.01 10.01 9.96
N ASN A 134 12.18 9.31 10.75
CA ASN A 134 12.67 8.51 11.88
C ASN A 134 13.24 7.15 11.48
N VAL A 135 13.06 6.72 10.22
CA VAL A 135 13.59 5.44 9.74
C VAL A 135 14.74 5.71 8.75
N PRO A 136 16.01 5.38 9.10
CA PRO A 136 17.18 5.72 8.30
C PRO A 136 17.08 5.28 6.83
N TYR A 137 16.58 4.07 6.58
CA TYR A 137 16.39 3.53 5.24
C TYR A 137 15.40 4.36 4.40
N ARG A 138 14.27 4.79 4.98
CA ARG A 138 13.26 5.60 4.28
C ARG A 138 13.77 7.00 4.01
N ARG A 139 14.44 7.60 5.00
CA ARG A 139 15.10 8.90 4.89
C ARG A 139 16.13 8.89 3.76
N ALA A 140 16.98 7.85 3.70
CA ALA A 140 17.99 7.72 2.65
C ALA A 140 17.36 7.68 1.24
N ARG A 141 16.22 7.00 1.06
CA ARG A 141 15.49 6.99 -0.21
C ARG A 141 14.95 8.36 -0.60
N VAL A 142 14.38 9.12 0.33
CA VAL A 142 13.88 10.47 0.05
C VAL A 142 15.03 11.40 -0.29
N LEU A 143 16.13 11.35 0.45
CA LEU A 143 17.33 12.16 0.14
C LEU A 143 17.94 11.79 -1.21
N ALA A 144 17.98 10.51 -1.56
CA ALA A 144 18.45 10.06 -2.86
C ALA A 144 17.53 10.50 -4.01
N PHE A 145 16.23 10.64 -3.76
CA PHE A 145 15.30 11.20 -4.74
C PHE A 145 15.52 12.70 -4.98
N LEU A 146 15.85 13.45 -3.92
CA LEU A 146 16.11 14.90 -4.00
C LEU A 146 17.49 15.20 -4.63
N ASP A 147 18.51 14.39 -4.33
CA ASP A 147 19.85 14.51 -4.88
C ASP A 147 20.44 13.13 -5.20
N PRO A 148 20.06 12.54 -6.34
CA PRO A 148 20.47 11.18 -6.70
C PRO A 148 21.97 11.05 -6.94
N PHE A 149 22.62 12.11 -7.39
CA PHE A 149 24.04 12.08 -7.74
C PHE A 149 24.96 12.01 -6.52
N LYS A 150 24.56 12.56 -5.37
CA LYS A 150 25.33 12.42 -4.12
C LYS A 150 25.37 10.99 -3.59
N ASN A 151 24.38 10.17 -3.98
CA ASN A 151 24.23 8.80 -3.50
C ASN A 151 24.21 7.80 -4.67
N ALA A 152 24.97 8.09 -5.73
CA ALA A 152 24.95 7.36 -7.00
C ALA A 152 25.25 5.87 -6.85
N GLU A 153 26.14 5.49 -5.92
CA GLU A 153 26.57 4.10 -5.71
C GLU A 153 25.67 3.30 -4.75
N THR A 154 24.70 3.97 -4.09
CA THR A 154 23.84 3.35 -3.08
C THR A 154 22.37 3.52 -3.39
N SER A 155 21.67 4.36 -2.63
CA SER A 155 20.22 4.57 -2.74
C SER A 155 19.79 5.33 -4.01
N GLY A 156 20.68 6.11 -4.62
CA GLY A 156 20.44 6.84 -5.88
C GLY A 156 20.62 6.00 -7.14
N PHE A 157 21.29 4.84 -7.05
CA PHE A 157 21.64 4.02 -8.22
C PHE A 157 20.42 3.66 -9.08
N GLN A 158 19.33 3.20 -8.48
CA GLN A 158 18.11 2.83 -9.20
C GLN A 158 17.50 4.02 -9.98
N LEU A 159 17.50 5.20 -9.39
CA LEU A 159 16.95 6.41 -10.01
C LEU A 159 17.84 6.86 -11.18
N ILE A 160 19.15 6.85 -11.01
CA ILE A 160 20.11 7.19 -12.07
C ILE A 160 19.98 6.21 -13.23
N GLN A 161 19.93 4.89 -12.97
CA GLN A 161 19.74 3.89 -14.02
C GLN A 161 18.40 4.07 -14.75
N SER A 162 17.34 4.41 -14.04
CA SER A 162 16.06 4.75 -14.64
C SER A 162 16.17 5.97 -15.57
N MET A 163 16.85 7.04 -15.13
CA MET A 163 17.08 8.25 -15.97
C MET A 163 17.90 7.92 -17.21
N ILE A 164 18.95 7.10 -17.08
CA ILE A 164 19.78 6.67 -18.21
C ILE A 164 18.94 5.84 -19.19
N SER A 165 18.13 4.91 -18.70
CA SER A 165 17.25 4.11 -19.55
C SER A 165 16.25 4.98 -20.33
N PHE A 166 15.63 5.95 -19.69
CA PHE A 166 14.76 6.90 -20.38
C PHE A 166 15.50 7.73 -21.43
N HIS A 167 16.71 8.19 -21.12
CA HIS A 167 17.53 8.95 -22.07
C HIS A 167 17.95 8.12 -23.28
N SER A 168 18.23 6.84 -23.07
CA SER A 168 18.66 5.91 -24.13
C SER A 168 17.50 5.36 -24.97
N GLY A 169 16.25 5.69 -24.62
CA GLY A 169 15.06 5.22 -25.37
C GLY A 169 14.56 3.85 -24.93
N GLY A 170 14.86 3.42 -23.73
CA GLY A 170 14.43 2.15 -23.13
C GLY A 170 15.45 1.06 -23.23
#